data_3b69d6cb9d84517cb15ec6f103a7b840
#
_entry.id   3b69d6cb9d84517cb15ec6f103a7b840
#
_cell.length_a   1.000
_cell.length_b   1.000
_cell.length_c   1.000
_cell.angle_alpha   90.00
_cell.angle_beta   90.00
_cell.angle_gamma   90.00
#
_symmetry.space_group_name_H-M   'P 1'
#
loop_
_entity.id
_entity.type
_entity.pdbx_description
1 polymer ?
#
loop_
_entity_poly.entity_id
_entity_poly.type
_entity_poly.pdbx_seq_one_letter_code
_entity_poly.pdbx_strand_id
1 'polypeptide(L)'
;DTIGELNGLFRFATLVFMGGTLAERGGHNILEPAAFGVPVACGPHMENFAEIAAEFDAAGALPRLDQTNWSFAISSLLAQPEQLESIGNKSLELANARRGATARSIEHIREAYDAALPRPVPPVALIPLTWLWRAGMAIDRTIKQSRTYRAPVPVVSVGNLALGGTGKTPMILWLCRELARQGRRPAVLTRGYRRSAGEATEIFMPGAMPDVALAGEEACLILQGGDAAVGVGADRVRAILPLEKQFDPGIILLDDGFQHWRMARDADIVLVDALDPFRGGVLPLGRSREPFSALRRATAIVITRTSPDRAYSGLVSQIRRHNPSAPIFRARTVARMPRTEGSSFGTAPGSSFGAFCGLGQPEAFRNTLNELGLKPDFFEVFPDHHHYSYDNIARMRSRTP
;
A
#
# COMPACT_ATOMS: atom_id res chain seq x y z
N ASP A 1 26.85 -17.87 -24.91
CA ASP A 1 27.42 -16.79 -24.12
C ASP A 1 26.32 -15.85 -23.64
N THR A 2 25.47 -16.36 -22.77
CA THR A 2 24.29 -15.64 -22.24
C THR A 2 24.45 -15.43 -20.75
N ILE A 3 24.27 -14.17 -20.30
CA ILE A 3 24.32 -13.81 -18.89
C ILE A 3 23.05 -14.34 -18.20
N GLY A 4 23.23 -15.11 -17.11
CA GLY A 4 22.12 -15.61 -16.27
C GLY A 4 21.70 -17.05 -16.51
N GLU A 5 22.14 -17.72 -17.58
CA GLU A 5 21.77 -19.13 -17.87
C GLU A 5 22.65 -20.15 -17.15
N LEU A 6 23.88 -19.77 -16.76
CA LEU A 6 24.84 -20.66 -16.10
C LEU A 6 24.26 -21.34 -14.84
N ASN A 7 23.53 -20.57 -14.05
CA ASN A 7 22.92 -21.11 -12.83
C ASN A 7 21.95 -22.26 -13.10
N GLY A 8 21.19 -22.20 -14.21
CA GLY A 8 20.30 -23.29 -14.63
C GLY A 8 21.03 -24.54 -15.14
N LEU A 9 22.28 -24.42 -15.62
CA LEU A 9 23.07 -25.50 -16.13
C LEU A 9 23.72 -26.35 -15.06
N PHE A 10 23.97 -25.82 -13.85
CA PHE A 10 24.58 -26.59 -12.77
C PHE A 10 23.82 -27.87 -12.43
N ARG A 11 22.49 -27.89 -12.51
CA ARG A 11 21.67 -29.10 -12.28
C ARG A 11 22.00 -30.31 -13.17
N PHE A 12 22.70 -30.10 -14.29
CA PHE A 12 23.08 -31.13 -15.20
C PHE A 12 24.56 -31.54 -15.08
N ALA A 13 25.31 -30.86 -14.20
CA ALA A 13 26.72 -31.13 -14.00
C ALA A 13 26.94 -32.29 -13.02
N THR A 14 27.88 -33.18 -13.31
CA THR A 14 28.35 -34.24 -12.39
C THR A 14 29.37 -33.69 -11.40
N LEU A 15 30.18 -32.72 -11.82
CA LEU A 15 31.21 -32.03 -11.05
C LEU A 15 31.40 -30.64 -11.64
N VAL A 16 31.57 -29.63 -10.82
CA VAL A 16 31.92 -28.27 -11.23
C VAL A 16 33.36 -27.97 -10.83
N PHE A 17 34.20 -27.62 -11.79
CA PHE A 17 35.49 -27.01 -11.52
C PHE A 17 35.33 -25.48 -11.45
N MET A 18 35.69 -24.92 -10.31
CA MET A 18 35.56 -23.48 -10.10
C MET A 18 36.68 -22.69 -10.74
N GLY A 19 36.35 -21.91 -11.77
CA GLY A 19 37.31 -21.10 -12.51
C GLY A 19 37.94 -20.00 -11.62
N GLY A 20 39.11 -19.51 -11.99
CA GLY A 20 39.84 -18.47 -11.28
C GLY A 20 40.43 -18.89 -9.93
N THR A 21 40.50 -20.20 -9.66
CA THR A 21 40.99 -20.75 -8.37
C THR A 21 42.37 -21.42 -8.47
N LEU A 22 42.84 -21.77 -9.70
CA LEU A 22 44.22 -22.21 -9.91
C LEU A 22 45.20 -21.05 -10.12
N ALA A 23 44.69 -19.89 -10.52
CA ALA A 23 45.44 -18.65 -10.61
C ALA A 23 44.99 -17.69 -9.49
N GLU A 24 45.83 -16.73 -9.11
CA GLU A 24 45.57 -15.73 -8.07
C GLU A 24 44.47 -14.73 -8.49
N ARG A 25 43.24 -15.21 -8.67
CA ARG A 25 42.07 -14.42 -9.05
C ARG A 25 40.93 -14.47 -8.01
N GLY A 26 41.17 -15.15 -6.87
CA GLY A 26 40.27 -15.18 -5.72
C GLY A 26 39.01 -16.04 -5.86
N GLY A 27 38.84 -16.78 -6.97
CA GLY A 27 37.74 -17.70 -7.22
C GLY A 27 36.37 -17.04 -7.44
N HIS A 28 35.36 -17.91 -7.57
CA HIS A 28 33.94 -17.52 -7.74
C HIS A 28 33.06 -18.19 -6.70
N ASN A 29 31.76 -17.86 -6.70
CA ASN A 29 30.78 -18.29 -5.71
C ASN A 29 30.48 -19.80 -5.81
N ILE A 30 30.96 -20.58 -4.86
CA ILE A 30 30.76 -22.05 -4.82
C ILE A 30 29.34 -22.43 -4.33
N LEU A 31 28.58 -21.51 -3.74
CA LEU A 31 27.21 -21.79 -3.28
C LEU A 31 26.23 -21.99 -4.43
N GLU A 32 26.52 -21.45 -5.63
CA GLU A 32 25.64 -21.58 -6.77
C GLU A 32 25.50 -23.04 -7.22
N PRO A 33 26.59 -23.76 -7.58
CA PRO A 33 26.48 -25.18 -7.90
C PRO A 33 26.12 -26.05 -6.66
N ALA A 34 26.61 -25.72 -5.46
CA ALA A 34 26.27 -26.42 -4.22
C ALA A 34 24.77 -26.44 -3.94
N ALA A 35 24.04 -25.37 -4.29
CA ALA A 35 22.58 -25.29 -4.14
C ALA A 35 21.81 -26.33 -4.95
N PHE A 36 22.44 -26.94 -5.96
CA PHE A 36 21.90 -28.05 -6.75
C PHE A 36 22.45 -29.42 -6.32
N GLY A 37 23.22 -29.48 -5.24
CA GLY A 37 23.86 -30.71 -4.77
C GLY A 37 25.02 -31.19 -5.66
N VAL A 38 25.57 -30.28 -6.47
CA VAL A 38 26.68 -30.61 -7.37
C VAL A 38 28.00 -30.42 -6.62
N PRO A 39 28.89 -31.44 -6.63
CA PRO A 39 30.23 -31.32 -6.09
C PRO A 39 31.00 -30.19 -6.77
N VAL A 40 31.73 -29.40 -5.98
CA VAL A 40 32.60 -28.33 -6.49
C VAL A 40 34.06 -28.66 -6.15
N ALA A 41 34.94 -28.64 -7.14
CA ALA A 41 36.37 -28.72 -6.95
C ALA A 41 37.00 -27.35 -7.24
N CYS A 42 37.97 -26.95 -6.45
CA CYS A 42 38.66 -25.65 -6.63
C CYS A 42 40.15 -25.72 -6.34
N GLY A 43 40.91 -24.79 -6.91
CA GLY A 43 42.32 -24.60 -6.61
C GLY A 43 42.53 -23.90 -5.24
N PRO A 44 43.77 -23.50 -4.93
CA PRO A 44 44.14 -22.87 -3.66
C PRO A 44 43.56 -21.45 -3.48
N HIS A 45 43.26 -20.73 -4.58
CA HIS A 45 42.91 -19.32 -4.55
C HIS A 45 41.40 -19.09 -4.43
N MET A 46 40.92 -18.91 -3.21
CA MET A 46 39.51 -18.66 -2.86
C MET A 46 39.36 -17.42 -1.98
N GLU A 47 40.22 -16.42 -2.12
CA GLU A 47 40.32 -15.24 -1.27
C GLU A 47 39.01 -14.45 -1.21
N ASN A 48 38.29 -14.35 -2.34
CA ASN A 48 37.02 -13.64 -2.42
C ASN A 48 35.88 -14.34 -1.66
N PHE A 49 36.06 -15.64 -1.36
CA PHE A 49 35.05 -16.48 -0.68
C PHE A 49 35.69 -17.29 0.44
N ALA A 50 36.73 -16.75 1.12
CA ALA A 50 37.56 -17.46 2.08
C ALA A 50 36.75 -18.11 3.22
N GLU A 51 35.78 -17.42 3.80
CA GLU A 51 34.93 -17.96 4.88
C GLU A 51 34.10 -19.15 4.41
N ILE A 52 33.49 -19.04 3.24
CA ILE A 52 32.65 -20.10 2.66
C ILE A 52 33.54 -21.30 2.31
N ALA A 53 34.69 -21.06 1.68
CA ALA A 53 35.63 -22.10 1.33
C ALA A 53 36.15 -22.85 2.58
N ALA A 54 36.47 -22.15 3.66
CA ALA A 54 36.91 -22.78 4.92
C ALA A 54 35.82 -23.65 5.54
N GLU A 55 34.57 -23.25 5.51
CA GLU A 55 33.45 -24.05 6.01
C GLU A 55 33.25 -25.35 5.20
N PHE A 56 33.32 -25.23 3.84
CA PHE A 56 33.21 -26.37 2.95
C PHE A 56 34.40 -27.31 3.08
N ASP A 57 35.61 -26.79 3.29
CA ASP A 57 36.81 -27.57 3.59
C ASP A 57 36.65 -28.37 4.88
N ALA A 58 36.21 -27.70 5.96
CA ALA A 58 36.00 -28.32 7.25
C ALA A 58 34.98 -29.46 7.21
N ALA A 59 33.97 -29.36 6.35
CA ALA A 59 32.96 -30.40 6.13
C ALA A 59 33.44 -31.51 5.17
N GLY A 60 34.59 -31.34 4.52
CA GLY A 60 35.05 -32.22 3.46
C GLY A 60 34.16 -32.19 2.21
N ALA A 61 33.62 -31.01 1.90
CA ALA A 61 32.72 -30.75 0.78
C ALA A 61 33.38 -29.98 -0.38
N LEU A 62 34.68 -29.65 -0.28
CA LEU A 62 35.41 -28.87 -1.26
C LEU A 62 36.76 -29.54 -1.62
N PRO A 63 36.78 -30.49 -2.57
CA PRO A 63 38.02 -31.05 -3.10
C PRO A 63 38.98 -29.97 -3.57
N ARG A 64 40.18 -29.94 -3.03
CA ARG A 64 41.22 -29.00 -3.42
C ARG A 64 42.12 -29.57 -4.53
N LEU A 65 42.36 -28.78 -5.53
CA LEU A 65 43.14 -29.12 -6.68
C LEU A 65 44.50 -28.39 -6.63
N ASP A 66 45.57 -29.09 -6.97
CA ASP A 66 46.90 -28.54 -7.13
C ASP A 66 47.14 -28.13 -8.61
N GLN A 67 47.87 -27.06 -8.84
CA GLN A 67 48.22 -26.58 -10.18
C GLN A 67 48.97 -27.61 -11.03
N THR A 68 49.69 -28.55 -10.39
CA THR A 68 50.52 -29.55 -11.09
C THR A 68 49.77 -30.83 -11.47
N ASN A 69 48.71 -31.21 -10.73
CA ASN A 69 48.02 -32.49 -10.89
C ASN A 69 46.49 -32.40 -10.99
N TRP A 70 45.92 -31.21 -11.21
CA TRP A 70 44.47 -30.96 -11.19
C TRP A 70 43.71 -31.91 -12.17
N SER A 71 44.27 -32.19 -13.33
CA SER A 71 43.66 -33.07 -14.33
C SER A 71 43.52 -34.51 -13.84
N PHE A 72 44.56 -35.04 -13.18
CA PHE A 72 44.53 -36.36 -12.57
C PHE A 72 43.56 -36.41 -11.38
N ALA A 73 43.55 -35.36 -10.55
CA ALA A 73 42.66 -35.28 -9.40
C ALA A 73 41.16 -35.23 -9.83
N ILE A 74 40.82 -34.50 -10.86
CA ILE A 74 39.45 -34.47 -11.44
C ILE A 74 39.09 -35.87 -12.00
N SER A 75 39.98 -36.50 -12.75
CA SER A 75 39.73 -37.84 -13.30
C SER A 75 39.54 -38.88 -12.19
N SER A 76 40.29 -38.78 -11.09
CA SER A 76 40.15 -39.64 -9.93
C SER A 76 38.81 -39.43 -9.21
N LEU A 77 38.36 -38.17 -9.05
CA LEU A 77 37.06 -37.87 -8.46
C LEU A 77 35.93 -38.42 -9.33
N LEU A 78 35.99 -38.23 -10.64
CA LEU A 78 34.96 -38.73 -11.57
C LEU A 78 34.88 -40.25 -11.62
N ALA A 79 35.97 -40.97 -11.29
CA ALA A 79 35.99 -42.43 -11.18
C ALA A 79 35.34 -42.95 -9.88
N GLN A 80 34.94 -42.08 -8.93
CA GLN A 80 34.39 -42.43 -7.62
C GLN A 80 32.98 -41.82 -7.42
N PRO A 81 31.92 -42.40 -8.03
CA PRO A 81 30.57 -41.82 -7.99
C PRO A 81 30.01 -41.67 -6.56
N GLU A 82 30.25 -42.63 -5.69
CA GLU A 82 29.77 -42.57 -4.29
C GLU A 82 30.40 -41.40 -3.49
N GLN A 83 31.67 -41.12 -3.76
CA GLN A 83 32.37 -39.99 -3.15
C GLN A 83 31.81 -38.65 -3.66
N LEU A 84 31.56 -38.56 -4.97
CA LEU A 84 30.94 -37.36 -5.56
C LEU A 84 29.54 -37.08 -4.99
N GLU A 85 28.72 -38.15 -4.87
CA GLU A 85 27.39 -38.00 -4.26
C GLU A 85 27.49 -37.56 -2.80
N SER A 86 28.40 -38.10 -2.02
CA SER A 86 28.65 -37.70 -0.63
C SER A 86 29.07 -36.23 -0.52
N ILE A 87 29.98 -35.76 -1.40
CA ILE A 87 30.42 -34.37 -1.47
C ILE A 87 29.26 -33.47 -1.88
N GLY A 88 28.47 -33.87 -2.89
CA GLY A 88 27.32 -33.13 -3.36
C GLY A 88 26.25 -32.94 -2.28
N ASN A 89 25.94 -33.98 -1.52
CA ASN A 89 24.99 -33.93 -0.42
C ASN A 89 25.45 -32.99 0.70
N LYS A 90 26.71 -33.05 1.10
CA LYS A 90 27.31 -32.12 2.08
C LYS A 90 27.28 -30.68 1.56
N SER A 91 27.61 -30.46 0.28
CA SER A 91 27.55 -29.14 -0.36
C SER A 91 26.13 -28.57 -0.35
N LEU A 92 25.12 -29.40 -0.63
CA LEU A 92 23.71 -29.01 -0.59
C LEU A 92 23.26 -28.64 0.82
N GLU A 93 23.66 -29.41 1.82
CA GLU A 93 23.36 -29.14 3.24
C GLU A 93 23.91 -27.78 3.67
N LEU A 94 25.19 -27.51 3.37
CA LEU A 94 25.84 -26.24 3.68
C LEU A 94 25.18 -25.05 2.94
N ALA A 95 24.86 -25.23 1.65
CA ALA A 95 24.17 -24.22 0.86
C ALA A 95 22.77 -23.92 1.41
N ASN A 96 22.02 -24.95 1.83
CA ASN A 96 20.69 -24.81 2.43
C ASN A 96 20.74 -24.13 3.82
N ALA A 97 21.75 -24.40 4.64
CA ALA A 97 21.94 -23.72 5.92
C ALA A 97 22.11 -22.19 5.77
N ARG A 98 22.66 -21.76 4.64
CA ARG A 98 22.83 -20.33 4.30
C ARG A 98 21.63 -19.73 3.58
N ARG A 99 20.63 -20.52 3.19
CA ARG A 99 19.38 -19.99 2.58
C ARG A 99 18.62 -19.10 3.57
N GLY A 100 17.96 -18.08 3.02
CA GLY A 100 17.16 -17.13 3.82
C GLY A 100 17.93 -15.92 4.33
N ALA A 101 19.22 -15.76 4.04
CA ALA A 101 19.95 -14.54 4.38
C ALA A 101 19.30 -13.28 3.79
N THR A 102 18.90 -13.33 2.52
CA THR A 102 18.16 -12.24 1.85
C THR A 102 16.83 -11.97 2.54
N ALA A 103 16.07 -12.99 2.91
CA ALA A 103 14.81 -12.83 3.61
C ALA A 103 15.01 -12.17 4.99
N ARG A 104 16.02 -12.62 5.76
CA ARG A 104 16.38 -11.99 7.04
C ARG A 104 16.83 -10.55 6.87
N SER A 105 17.65 -10.26 5.86
CA SER A 105 18.07 -8.89 5.56
C SER A 105 16.90 -8.00 5.19
N ILE A 106 15.96 -8.49 4.38
CA ILE A 106 14.73 -7.76 4.04
C ILE A 106 13.91 -7.48 5.31
N GLU A 107 13.78 -8.45 6.20
CA GLU A 107 13.06 -8.28 7.47
C GLU A 107 13.72 -7.19 8.33
N HIS A 108 15.02 -7.24 8.53
CA HIS A 108 15.76 -6.20 9.27
C HIS A 108 15.67 -4.81 8.61
N ILE A 109 15.75 -4.74 7.28
CA ILE A 109 15.55 -3.49 6.54
C ILE A 109 14.13 -2.96 6.75
N ARG A 110 13.13 -3.83 6.70
CA ARG A 110 11.72 -3.46 6.96
C ARG A 110 11.53 -2.97 8.39
N GLU A 111 12.06 -3.67 9.37
CA GLU A 111 12.01 -3.25 10.78
C GLU A 111 12.69 -1.90 10.99
N ALA A 112 13.89 -1.71 10.45
CA ALA A 112 14.62 -0.45 10.52
C ALA A 112 13.86 0.68 9.82
N TYR A 113 13.29 0.42 8.65
CA TYR A 113 12.47 1.39 7.91
C TYR A 113 11.20 1.76 8.67
N ASP A 114 10.50 0.78 9.25
CA ASP A 114 9.28 1.02 10.04
C ASP A 114 9.59 1.78 11.36
N ALA A 115 10.77 1.58 11.93
CA ALA A 115 11.21 2.31 13.11
C ALA A 115 11.66 3.74 12.79
N ALA A 116 12.33 3.94 11.66
CA ALA A 116 13.02 5.19 11.33
C ALA A 116 12.13 6.27 10.70
N LEU A 117 10.89 6.01 10.28
CA LEU A 117 9.95 6.91 9.60
C LEU A 117 10.55 8.29 9.25
N PRO A 118 11.03 8.51 8.04
CA PRO A 118 11.69 9.76 7.66
C PRO A 118 10.71 10.93 7.79
N ARG A 119 11.07 11.92 8.60
CA ARG A 119 10.33 13.18 8.66
C ARG A 119 10.91 14.09 7.59
N PRO A 120 10.08 14.66 6.71
CA PRO A 120 10.57 15.69 5.80
C PRO A 120 11.13 16.86 6.61
N VAL A 121 12.33 17.30 6.28
CA VAL A 121 12.93 18.50 6.86
C VAL A 121 12.45 19.69 6.03
N PRO A 122 11.57 20.55 6.56
CA PRO A 122 11.07 21.67 5.81
C PRO A 122 12.17 22.74 5.62
N PRO A 123 12.12 23.51 4.52
CA PRO A 123 12.97 24.69 4.34
C PRO A 123 12.76 25.67 5.49
N VAL A 124 13.80 25.94 6.27
CA VAL A 124 13.73 26.76 7.50
C VAL A 124 13.10 28.15 7.23
N ALA A 125 13.41 28.75 6.08
CA ALA A 125 12.87 30.05 5.67
C ALA A 125 11.34 30.12 5.57
N LEU A 126 10.66 29.00 5.36
CA LEU A 126 9.20 28.94 5.22
C LEU A 126 8.46 28.59 6.53
N ILE A 127 9.18 28.31 7.60
CA ILE A 127 8.58 27.98 8.92
C ILE A 127 7.62 29.08 9.40
N PRO A 128 7.92 30.40 9.29
CA PRO A 128 6.98 31.43 9.73
C PRO A 128 5.60 31.36 9.08
N LEU A 129 5.54 30.95 7.79
CA LEU A 129 4.26 30.79 7.09
C LEU A 129 3.40 29.66 7.68
N THR A 130 4.01 28.60 8.21
CA THR A 130 3.27 27.54 8.90
C THR A 130 2.70 28.01 10.24
N TRP A 131 3.39 28.92 10.91
CA TRP A 131 2.89 29.53 12.15
C TRP A 131 1.67 30.41 11.87
N LEU A 132 1.72 31.23 10.81
CA LEU A 132 0.56 32.02 10.37
C LEU A 132 -0.63 31.14 10.02
N TRP A 133 -0.40 30.06 9.25
CA TRP A 133 -1.43 29.08 8.94
C TRP A 133 -2.05 28.48 10.21
N ARG A 134 -1.22 28.02 11.14
CA ARG A 134 -1.67 27.44 12.42
C ARG A 134 -2.45 28.43 13.25
N ALA A 135 -2.02 29.70 13.32
CA ALA A 135 -2.74 30.77 14.00
C ALA A 135 -4.12 31.01 13.37
N GLY A 136 -4.16 31.11 12.03
CA GLY A 136 -5.42 31.23 11.29
C GLY A 136 -6.39 30.08 11.56
N MET A 137 -5.90 28.84 11.53
CA MET A 137 -6.69 27.65 11.85
C MET A 137 -7.18 27.65 13.32
N ALA A 138 -6.38 28.13 14.25
CA ALA A 138 -6.78 28.25 15.66
C ALA A 138 -7.89 29.29 15.86
N ILE A 139 -7.79 30.43 15.21
CA ILE A 139 -8.81 31.48 15.22
C ILE A 139 -10.12 30.96 14.61
N ASP A 140 -10.06 30.37 13.40
CA ASP A 140 -11.22 29.78 12.72
C ASP A 140 -11.91 28.73 13.60
N ARG A 141 -11.11 27.88 14.24
CA ARG A 141 -11.60 26.89 15.20
C ARG A 141 -12.36 27.54 16.35
N THR A 142 -11.79 28.57 17.01
CA THR A 142 -12.41 29.26 18.15
C THR A 142 -13.73 29.90 17.76
N ILE A 143 -13.77 30.60 16.61
CA ILE A 143 -14.98 31.23 16.09
C ILE A 143 -16.08 30.20 15.80
N LYS A 144 -15.71 29.07 15.17
CA LYS A 144 -16.69 28.03 14.80
C LYS A 144 -17.16 27.23 16.00
N GLN A 145 -16.29 26.99 16.98
CA GLN A 145 -16.65 26.28 18.21
C GLN A 145 -17.65 27.05 19.10
N SER A 146 -17.64 28.39 19.08
CA SER A 146 -18.62 29.18 19.83
C SER A 146 -20.06 29.02 19.30
N ARG A 147 -20.24 28.44 18.11
CA ARG A 147 -21.55 28.23 17.46
C ARG A 147 -21.76 26.76 17.09
N THR A 148 -21.29 25.84 17.95
CA THR A 148 -21.38 24.39 17.70
C THR A 148 -22.83 23.93 17.86
N TYR A 149 -23.36 23.28 16.82
CA TYR A 149 -24.66 22.62 16.82
C TYR A 149 -24.51 21.16 17.30
N ARG A 150 -25.42 20.69 18.15
CA ARG A 150 -25.51 19.30 18.54
C ARG A 150 -26.74 18.67 17.90
N ALA A 151 -26.51 17.63 17.08
CA ALA A 151 -27.59 16.86 16.50
C ALA A 151 -28.28 15.97 17.56
N PRO A 152 -29.56 15.62 17.39
CA PRO A 152 -30.29 14.76 18.32
C PRO A 152 -29.85 13.29 18.27
N VAL A 153 -29.13 12.93 17.22
CA VAL A 153 -28.58 11.57 17.03
C VAL A 153 -27.05 11.59 17.08
N PRO A 154 -26.40 10.47 17.39
CA PRO A 154 -24.96 10.38 17.42
C PRO A 154 -24.30 10.82 16.10
N VAL A 155 -23.23 11.60 16.20
CA VAL A 155 -22.42 12.09 15.07
C VAL A 155 -21.02 11.51 15.13
N VAL A 156 -20.62 10.76 14.14
CA VAL A 156 -19.27 10.19 13.99
C VAL A 156 -18.57 10.87 12.82
N SER A 157 -17.46 11.53 13.11
CA SER A 157 -16.63 12.14 12.07
C SER A 157 -15.65 11.11 11.50
N VAL A 158 -15.56 11.06 10.18
CA VAL A 158 -14.49 10.35 9.45
C VAL A 158 -13.67 11.39 8.72
N GLY A 159 -12.40 11.52 9.11
CA GLY A 159 -11.55 12.57 8.56
C GLY A 159 -10.07 12.22 8.58
N ASN A 160 -9.25 13.17 8.22
CA ASN A 160 -7.79 13.03 8.23
C ASN A 160 -7.12 14.37 8.58
N LEU A 161 -5.79 14.36 8.71
CA LEU A 161 -5.01 15.56 8.97
C LEU A 161 -4.58 16.31 7.72
N ALA A 162 -4.68 15.71 6.52
CA ALA A 162 -4.02 16.18 5.33
C ALA A 162 -4.99 16.42 4.15
N LEU A 163 -4.52 17.14 3.16
CA LEU A 163 -5.17 17.24 1.84
C LEU A 163 -4.93 15.96 1.04
N GLY A 164 -5.94 15.56 0.25
CA GLY A 164 -5.88 14.43 -0.67
C GLY A 164 -6.42 13.12 -0.13
N GLY A 165 -6.34 12.09 -0.96
CA GLY A 165 -6.91 10.78 -0.71
C GLY A 165 -6.17 10.01 0.40
N THR A 166 -6.87 9.69 1.46
CA THR A 166 -6.40 8.85 2.58
C THR A 166 -7.31 7.64 2.81
N GLY A 167 -8.22 7.37 1.86
CA GLY A 167 -9.19 6.28 1.98
C GLY A 167 -10.46 6.64 2.76
N LYS A 168 -10.85 7.92 2.84
CA LYS A 168 -12.09 8.34 3.54
C LYS A 168 -13.33 7.71 2.93
N THR A 169 -13.54 7.85 1.64
CA THR A 169 -14.73 7.34 0.95
C THR A 169 -14.91 5.83 1.11
N PRO A 170 -13.88 4.98 0.90
CA PRO A 170 -13.97 3.55 1.21
C PRO A 170 -14.32 3.25 2.68
N MET A 171 -13.79 4.03 3.63
CA MET A 171 -14.10 3.86 5.05
C MET A 171 -15.56 4.22 5.36
N ILE A 172 -16.08 5.31 4.80
CA ILE A 172 -17.49 5.71 4.95
C ILE A 172 -18.41 4.63 4.36
N LEU A 173 -18.12 4.15 3.17
CA LEU A 173 -18.89 3.08 2.53
C LEU A 173 -18.92 1.81 3.39
N TRP A 174 -17.78 1.45 3.97
CA TRP A 174 -17.70 0.29 4.87
C TRP A 174 -18.53 0.52 6.14
N LEU A 175 -18.41 1.70 6.76
CA LEU A 175 -19.19 2.06 7.95
C LEU A 175 -20.69 2.08 7.67
N CYS A 176 -21.14 2.66 6.55
CA CYS A 176 -22.55 2.68 6.17
C CYS A 176 -23.10 1.27 6.07
N ARG A 177 -22.40 0.38 5.37
CA ARG A 177 -22.80 -1.02 5.21
C ARG A 177 -22.87 -1.75 6.56
N GLU A 178 -21.84 -1.58 7.39
CA GLU A 178 -21.78 -2.28 8.67
C GLU A 178 -22.85 -1.77 9.65
N LEU A 179 -23.10 -0.47 9.70
CA LEU A 179 -24.15 0.13 10.51
C LEU A 179 -25.54 -0.29 10.03
N ALA A 180 -25.78 -0.34 8.73
CA ALA A 180 -27.03 -0.80 8.15
C ALA A 180 -27.29 -2.29 8.48
N ARG A 181 -26.25 -3.15 8.41
CA ARG A 181 -26.33 -4.56 8.83
C ARG A 181 -26.68 -4.74 10.30
N GLN A 182 -26.32 -3.79 11.16
CA GLN A 182 -26.68 -3.76 12.57
C GLN A 182 -28.06 -3.14 12.84
N GLY A 183 -28.85 -2.90 11.79
CA GLY A 183 -30.18 -2.29 11.89
C GLY A 183 -30.16 -0.79 12.22
N ARG A 184 -28.98 -0.13 12.13
CA ARG A 184 -28.90 1.31 12.21
C ARG A 184 -29.32 1.94 10.89
N ARG A 185 -29.81 3.17 10.95
CA ARG A 185 -30.16 3.97 9.76
C ARG A 185 -29.09 5.03 9.55
N PRO A 186 -27.97 4.72 8.87
CA PRO A 186 -26.90 5.66 8.69
C PRO A 186 -27.26 6.75 7.69
N ALA A 187 -26.82 7.96 7.97
CA ALA A 187 -26.83 9.07 7.03
C ALA A 187 -25.46 9.70 6.94
N VAL A 188 -25.06 10.13 5.77
CA VAL A 188 -23.75 10.77 5.53
C VAL A 188 -23.95 12.25 5.21
N LEU A 189 -23.20 13.11 5.86
CA LEU A 189 -23.12 14.52 5.53
C LEU A 189 -21.79 14.81 4.84
N THR A 190 -21.84 15.23 3.59
CA THR A 190 -20.66 15.60 2.80
C THR A 190 -20.75 17.00 2.24
N ARG A 191 -19.63 17.57 1.81
CA ARG A 191 -19.56 18.92 1.28
C ARG A 191 -20.11 19.04 -0.15
N GLY A 192 -20.03 17.95 -0.92
CA GLY A 192 -20.34 17.99 -2.35
C GLY A 192 -19.25 18.75 -3.12
N TYR A 193 -18.01 18.28 -3.04
CA TYR A 193 -16.90 18.93 -3.75
C TYR A 193 -17.12 18.92 -5.25
N ARG A 194 -16.87 20.06 -5.93
CA ARG A 194 -17.02 20.28 -7.39
C ARG A 194 -18.44 20.11 -7.95
N ARG A 195 -19.49 20.16 -7.12
CA ARG A 195 -20.86 20.18 -7.65
C ARG A 195 -21.20 21.54 -8.27
N SER A 196 -22.11 21.54 -9.25
CA SER A 196 -22.59 22.76 -9.93
C SER A 196 -23.76 23.45 -9.20
N ALA A 197 -24.41 22.77 -8.26
CA ALA A 197 -25.63 23.22 -7.58
C ALA A 197 -25.44 24.36 -6.54
N GLY A 198 -24.29 25.02 -6.51
CA GLY A 198 -24.03 26.15 -5.60
C GLY A 198 -24.06 25.76 -4.11
N GLU A 199 -24.61 26.65 -3.26
CA GLU A 199 -24.67 26.46 -1.80
C GLU A 199 -25.93 25.72 -1.32
N ALA A 200 -26.85 25.33 -2.21
CA ALA A 200 -28.08 24.65 -1.84
C ALA A 200 -27.78 23.34 -1.10
N THR A 201 -28.58 23.05 -0.08
CA THR A 201 -28.50 21.78 0.66
C THR A 201 -29.48 20.81 0.07
N GLU A 202 -28.99 19.65 -0.37
CA GLU A 202 -29.77 18.60 -1.00
C GLU A 202 -29.73 17.34 -0.15
N ILE A 203 -30.86 16.59 -0.10
CA ILE A 203 -30.96 15.31 0.60
C ILE A 203 -31.34 14.24 -0.41
N PHE A 204 -30.58 13.15 -0.41
CA PHE A 204 -30.80 11.99 -1.27
C PHE A 204 -31.05 10.75 -0.42
N MET A 205 -32.06 9.98 -0.79
CA MET A 205 -32.42 8.73 -0.13
C MET A 205 -31.48 7.59 -0.53
N PRO A 206 -31.36 6.54 0.27
CA PRO A 206 -30.55 5.37 -0.07
C PRO A 206 -30.93 4.80 -1.46
N GLY A 207 -29.93 4.49 -2.28
CA GLY A 207 -30.14 3.99 -3.63
C GLY A 207 -30.54 5.03 -4.69
N ALA A 208 -30.67 6.30 -4.34
CA ALA A 208 -30.88 7.36 -5.34
C ALA A 208 -29.65 7.47 -6.27
N MET A 209 -29.93 7.81 -7.54
CA MET A 209 -28.88 7.98 -8.55
C MET A 209 -28.95 9.42 -9.13
N PRO A 210 -28.57 10.44 -8.34
CA PRO A 210 -28.55 11.82 -8.81
C PRO A 210 -27.45 12.04 -9.84
N ASP A 211 -27.61 13.11 -10.62
CA ASP A 211 -26.53 13.60 -11.47
C ASP A 211 -25.32 13.99 -10.61
N VAL A 212 -24.13 13.59 -11.07
CA VAL A 212 -22.85 13.90 -10.40
C VAL A 212 -22.65 15.43 -10.29
N ALA A 213 -23.12 16.20 -11.26
CA ALA A 213 -23.10 17.67 -11.21
C ALA A 213 -23.93 18.24 -10.05
N LEU A 214 -24.96 17.53 -9.61
CA LEU A 214 -25.84 17.94 -8.50
C LEU A 214 -25.32 17.50 -7.14
N ALA A 215 -24.94 16.23 -7.02
CA ALA A 215 -24.57 15.59 -5.74
C ALA A 215 -23.05 15.59 -5.49
N GLY A 216 -22.23 15.55 -6.53
CA GLY A 216 -20.81 15.31 -6.47
C GLY A 216 -20.45 13.81 -6.49
N GLU A 217 -19.25 13.47 -6.94
CA GLU A 217 -18.78 12.09 -7.13
C GLU A 217 -18.86 11.25 -5.85
N GLU A 218 -18.40 11.80 -4.71
CA GLU A 218 -18.38 11.09 -3.42
C GLU A 218 -19.80 10.73 -2.95
N ALA A 219 -20.75 11.66 -3.07
CA ALA A 219 -22.14 11.40 -2.70
C ALA A 219 -22.77 10.33 -3.58
N CYS A 220 -22.53 10.38 -4.89
CA CYS A 220 -23.02 9.36 -5.82
C CYS A 220 -22.48 7.97 -5.49
N LEU A 221 -21.20 7.84 -5.16
CA LEU A 221 -20.60 6.57 -4.73
C LEU A 221 -21.25 6.01 -3.46
N ILE A 222 -21.53 6.88 -2.48
CA ILE A 222 -22.17 6.47 -1.23
C ILE A 222 -23.60 5.99 -1.50
N LEU A 223 -24.35 6.72 -2.33
CA LEU A 223 -25.72 6.39 -2.69
C LEU A 223 -25.85 5.09 -3.49
N GLN A 224 -24.88 4.81 -4.37
CA GLN A 224 -24.82 3.52 -5.09
C GLN A 224 -24.68 2.31 -4.15
N GLY A 225 -24.11 2.49 -2.96
CA GLY A 225 -24.06 1.47 -1.92
C GLY A 225 -25.44 1.09 -1.39
N GLY A 226 -26.42 1.98 -1.47
CA GLY A 226 -27.82 1.74 -1.03
C GLY A 226 -28.03 1.69 0.48
N ASP A 227 -26.96 1.84 1.28
CA ASP A 227 -26.99 1.61 2.73
C ASP A 227 -27.29 2.87 3.56
N ALA A 228 -27.16 4.07 2.95
CA ALA A 228 -27.26 5.34 3.68
C ALA A 228 -27.96 6.44 2.88
N ALA A 229 -28.65 7.35 3.58
CA ALA A 229 -29.05 8.63 3.01
C ALA A 229 -27.86 9.58 2.98
N VAL A 230 -27.86 10.55 2.05
CA VAL A 230 -26.76 11.52 1.90
C VAL A 230 -27.30 12.94 1.91
N GLY A 231 -26.81 13.73 2.83
CA GLY A 231 -27.01 15.19 2.85
C GLY A 231 -25.78 15.89 2.26
N VAL A 232 -25.97 16.67 1.20
CA VAL A 232 -24.92 17.38 0.50
C VAL A 232 -25.04 18.87 0.71
N GLY A 233 -23.98 19.51 1.21
CA GLY A 233 -24.01 20.97 1.42
C GLY A 233 -22.75 21.52 2.06
N ALA A 234 -22.38 22.74 1.72
CA ALA A 234 -21.24 23.45 2.33
C ALA A 234 -21.43 23.63 3.84
N ASP A 235 -22.64 24.00 4.26
CA ASP A 235 -23.07 24.06 5.66
C ASP A 235 -23.83 22.77 6.04
N ARG A 236 -23.11 21.78 6.56
CA ARG A 236 -23.66 20.48 6.92
C ARG A 236 -24.72 20.57 8.05
N VAL A 237 -24.68 21.61 8.87
CA VAL A 237 -25.68 21.82 9.92
C VAL A 237 -27.07 22.06 9.31
N ARG A 238 -27.14 22.78 8.18
CA ARG A 238 -28.42 23.03 7.48
C ARG A 238 -29.04 21.75 6.91
N ALA A 239 -28.25 20.71 6.67
CA ALA A 239 -28.76 19.45 6.16
C ALA A 239 -29.47 18.60 7.21
N ILE A 240 -29.26 18.87 8.53
CA ILE A 240 -29.76 17.99 9.60
C ILE A 240 -31.28 17.97 9.67
N LEU A 241 -31.93 19.11 9.77
CA LEU A 241 -33.40 19.16 9.87
C LEU A 241 -34.13 18.54 8.66
N PRO A 242 -33.75 18.83 7.40
CA PRO A 242 -34.34 18.14 6.26
C PRO A 242 -34.06 16.63 6.27
N LEU A 243 -32.86 16.21 6.67
CA LEU A 243 -32.49 14.80 6.78
C LEU A 243 -33.31 14.07 7.84
N GLU A 244 -33.52 14.66 9.01
CA GLU A 244 -34.37 14.10 10.06
C GLU A 244 -35.82 13.94 9.60
N LYS A 245 -36.38 14.96 8.96
CA LYS A 245 -37.76 14.91 8.47
C LYS A 245 -37.99 13.88 7.39
N GLN A 246 -37.01 13.69 6.49
CA GLN A 246 -37.17 12.84 5.32
C GLN A 246 -36.71 11.40 5.55
N PHE A 247 -35.69 11.19 6.39
CA PHE A 247 -35.05 9.88 6.55
C PHE A 247 -35.06 9.38 8.00
N ASP A 248 -35.11 10.26 9.02
CA ASP A 248 -35.03 9.94 10.44
C ASP A 248 -33.79 9.04 10.74
N PRO A 249 -32.56 9.56 10.63
CA PRO A 249 -31.34 8.79 10.79
C PRO A 249 -31.16 8.33 12.22
N GLY A 250 -30.63 7.11 12.42
CA GLY A 250 -30.19 6.63 13.74
C GLY A 250 -28.76 7.01 14.10
N ILE A 251 -27.97 7.43 13.10
CA ILE A 251 -26.57 7.87 13.23
C ILE A 251 -26.16 8.70 12.01
N ILE A 252 -25.36 9.72 12.24
CA ILE A 252 -24.81 10.59 11.20
C ILE A 252 -23.29 10.35 11.09
N LEU A 253 -22.83 10.06 9.88
CA LEU A 253 -21.41 10.05 9.52
C LEU A 253 -21.04 11.37 8.86
N LEU A 254 -20.04 12.06 9.38
CA LEU A 254 -19.59 13.34 8.85
C LEU A 254 -18.34 13.14 8.00
N ASP A 255 -18.49 13.24 6.69
CA ASP A 255 -17.38 13.11 5.75
C ASP A 255 -16.46 14.33 5.80
N ASP A 256 -15.14 14.06 5.83
CA ASP A 256 -14.08 15.07 6.05
C ASP A 256 -14.38 15.97 7.26
N GLY A 257 -14.88 15.35 8.35
CA GLY A 257 -15.46 16.03 9.50
C GLY A 257 -14.47 16.48 10.56
N PHE A 258 -13.20 16.03 10.54
CA PHE A 258 -12.25 16.27 11.62
C PHE A 258 -11.94 17.75 11.86
N GLN A 259 -12.01 18.59 10.84
CA GLN A 259 -11.90 20.05 10.92
C GLN A 259 -13.26 20.78 10.87
N HIS A 260 -14.39 20.05 10.93
CA HIS A 260 -15.71 20.68 10.92
C HIS A 260 -16.17 21.06 12.33
N TRP A 261 -15.78 22.23 12.80
CA TRP A 261 -15.98 22.68 14.19
C TRP A 261 -17.40 23.10 14.54
N ARG A 262 -18.26 23.35 13.54
CA ARG A 262 -19.65 23.80 13.73
C ARG A 262 -20.62 22.71 14.18
N MET A 263 -20.18 21.45 14.23
CA MET A 263 -20.99 20.32 14.65
C MET A 263 -20.30 19.57 15.78
N ALA A 264 -21.06 19.31 16.86
CA ALA A 264 -20.61 18.43 17.94
C ALA A 264 -20.48 17.00 17.40
N ARG A 265 -19.44 16.31 17.78
CA ARG A 265 -19.17 14.94 17.38
C ARG A 265 -19.02 14.08 18.63
N ASP A 266 -19.63 12.91 18.61
CA ASP A 266 -19.54 11.92 19.68
C ASP A 266 -18.30 11.04 19.52
N ALA A 267 -17.84 10.88 18.26
CA ALA A 267 -16.57 10.22 17.95
C ALA A 267 -15.89 10.83 16.72
N ASP A 268 -14.55 10.84 16.75
CA ASP A 268 -13.69 11.27 15.66
C ASP A 268 -12.81 10.07 15.21
N ILE A 269 -13.10 9.50 14.05
CA ILE A 269 -12.27 8.48 13.39
C ILE A 269 -11.29 9.19 12.47
N VAL A 270 -10.00 9.10 12.78
CA VAL A 270 -8.96 9.79 11.99
C VAL A 270 -8.13 8.80 11.20
N LEU A 271 -8.11 9.01 9.88
CA LEU A 271 -7.35 8.18 8.96
C LEU A 271 -5.92 8.70 8.82
N VAL A 272 -4.96 7.80 8.96
CA VAL A 272 -3.52 8.05 8.78
C VAL A 272 -3.02 7.16 7.65
N ASP A 273 -2.46 7.77 6.62
CA ASP A 273 -1.94 7.06 5.46
C ASP A 273 -0.60 6.38 5.79
N ALA A 274 -0.53 5.07 5.66
CA ALA A 274 0.70 4.32 5.93
C ALA A 274 1.85 4.64 4.95
N LEU A 275 1.52 5.07 3.72
CA LEU A 275 2.53 5.35 2.69
C LEU A 275 3.16 6.74 2.83
N ASP A 276 2.40 7.71 3.36
CA ASP A 276 2.90 9.09 3.59
C ASP A 276 2.16 9.72 4.78
N PRO A 277 2.47 9.30 6.02
CA PRO A 277 1.72 9.72 7.20
C PRO A 277 1.87 11.20 7.55
N PHE A 278 2.98 11.82 7.17
CA PHE A 278 3.29 13.23 7.51
C PHE A 278 3.00 14.22 6.38
N ARG A 279 2.78 13.75 5.14
CA ARG A 279 2.44 14.58 3.97
C ARG A 279 3.35 15.78 3.74
N GLY A 280 4.65 15.65 4.02
CA GLY A 280 5.60 16.74 3.90
C GLY A 280 5.53 17.81 5.00
N GLY A 281 4.62 17.69 5.96
CA GLY A 281 4.40 18.65 7.03
C GLY A 281 3.13 19.48 6.87
N VAL A 282 3.00 20.53 7.70
CA VAL A 282 1.83 21.41 7.72
C VAL A 282 1.91 22.45 6.60
N LEU A 283 0.76 22.81 6.03
CA LEU A 283 0.64 23.87 5.01
C LEU A 283 1.32 25.18 5.47
N PRO A 284 1.96 25.91 4.55
CA PRO A 284 2.14 25.63 3.12
C PRO A 284 3.36 24.74 2.79
N LEU A 285 4.15 24.32 3.78
CA LEU A 285 5.35 23.51 3.59
C LEU A 285 5.05 22.10 3.11
N GLY A 286 3.96 21.54 3.55
CA GLY A 286 3.50 20.20 3.18
C GLY A 286 2.03 20.21 2.83
N ARG A 287 1.40 19.03 2.92
CA ARG A 287 -0.01 18.83 2.56
C ARG A 287 -0.91 18.61 3.78
N SER A 288 -0.40 18.73 5.01
CA SER A 288 -1.20 18.59 6.23
C SER A 288 -1.91 19.89 6.58
N ARG A 289 -3.23 19.81 6.83
CA ARG A 289 -4.04 20.93 7.35
C ARG A 289 -3.69 21.23 8.80
N GLU A 290 -3.43 20.18 9.58
CA GLU A 290 -3.08 20.25 10.98
C GLU A 290 -1.82 19.43 11.29
N PRO A 291 -1.08 19.77 12.36
CA PRO A 291 0.08 19.00 12.78
C PRO A 291 -0.33 17.61 13.30
N PHE A 292 0.60 16.66 13.26
CA PHE A 292 0.36 15.28 13.70
C PHE A 292 -0.13 15.19 15.17
N SER A 293 0.24 16.17 16.00
CA SER A 293 -0.25 16.32 17.37
C SER A 293 -1.78 16.52 17.49
N ALA A 294 -2.47 16.87 16.40
CA ALA A 294 -3.93 16.97 16.40
C ALA A 294 -4.62 15.62 16.57
N LEU A 295 -3.90 14.50 16.37
CA LEU A 295 -4.38 13.14 16.66
C LEU A 295 -4.85 12.96 18.11
N ARG A 296 -4.39 13.80 19.05
CA ARG A 296 -4.86 13.78 20.45
C ARG A 296 -6.38 13.89 20.61
N ARG A 297 -7.09 14.41 19.59
CA ARG A 297 -8.55 14.55 19.59
C ARG A 297 -9.27 13.34 19.03
N ALA A 298 -8.54 12.45 18.36
CA ALA A 298 -9.15 11.28 17.74
C ALA A 298 -9.68 10.32 18.80
N THR A 299 -10.90 9.83 18.61
CA THR A 299 -11.50 8.76 19.40
C THR A 299 -11.02 7.40 18.95
N ALA A 300 -10.77 7.26 17.63
CA ALA A 300 -10.16 6.09 17.03
C ALA A 300 -9.24 6.52 15.87
N ILE A 301 -8.19 5.75 15.64
CA ILE A 301 -7.24 6.03 14.56
C ILE A 301 -7.17 4.80 13.66
N VAL A 302 -7.27 5.01 12.36
CA VAL A 302 -7.17 3.94 11.35
C VAL A 302 -5.99 4.22 10.45
N ILE A 303 -4.99 3.33 10.49
CA ILE A 303 -3.87 3.36 9.54
C ILE A 303 -4.38 2.72 8.25
N THR A 304 -4.45 3.50 7.18
CA THR A 304 -4.96 3.07 5.87
C THR A 304 -3.84 2.69 4.92
N ARG A 305 -4.16 2.01 3.82
CA ARG A 305 -3.21 1.52 2.81
C ARG A 305 -2.12 0.62 3.41
N THR A 306 -2.51 -0.19 4.39
CA THR A 306 -1.60 -1.13 5.04
C THR A 306 -1.40 -2.39 4.21
N SER A 307 -0.22 -3.00 4.35
CA SER A 307 0.09 -4.35 3.86
C SER A 307 0.04 -5.33 5.03
N PRO A 308 -0.42 -6.59 4.83
CA PRO A 308 -0.52 -7.59 5.92
C PRO A 308 0.83 -7.95 6.53
N ASP A 309 1.89 -7.90 5.74
CA ASP A 309 3.26 -8.30 6.04
C ASP A 309 4.09 -7.20 6.72
N ARG A 310 3.49 -6.04 7.04
CA ARG A 310 4.19 -4.93 7.72
C ARG A 310 3.63 -4.64 9.10
N ALA A 311 4.51 -4.45 10.06
CA ALA A 311 4.14 -4.18 11.46
C ALA A 311 3.73 -2.72 11.73
N TYR A 312 4.31 -1.75 11.02
CA TYR A 312 4.11 -0.30 11.22
C TYR A 312 4.46 0.19 12.63
N SER A 313 5.39 -0.46 13.32
CA SER A 313 5.75 -0.18 14.72
C SER A 313 6.18 1.27 14.95
N GLY A 314 6.97 1.84 14.04
CA GLY A 314 7.40 3.23 14.09
C GLY A 314 6.23 4.21 13.96
N LEU A 315 5.27 3.95 13.05
CA LEU A 315 4.08 4.80 12.89
C LEU A 315 3.17 4.71 14.11
N VAL A 316 2.94 3.50 14.62
CA VAL A 316 2.17 3.27 15.85
C VAL A 316 2.82 4.01 17.02
N SER A 317 4.13 3.94 17.20
CA SER A 317 4.86 4.67 18.24
C SER A 317 4.71 6.19 18.10
N GLN A 318 4.76 6.73 16.89
CA GLN A 318 4.52 8.16 16.64
C GLN A 318 3.07 8.55 16.97
N ILE A 319 2.08 7.74 16.62
CA ILE A 319 0.68 7.97 16.96
C ILE A 319 0.52 7.96 18.48
N ARG A 320 1.08 6.98 19.19
CA ARG A 320 0.99 6.84 20.64
C ARG A 320 1.61 7.99 21.42
N ARG A 321 2.64 8.66 20.89
CA ARG A 321 3.20 9.89 21.49
C ARG A 321 2.20 11.03 21.57
N HIS A 322 1.22 11.06 20.67
CA HIS A 322 0.21 12.12 20.61
C HIS A 322 -1.16 11.69 21.13
N ASN A 323 -1.47 10.41 21.03
CA ASN A 323 -2.71 9.82 21.53
C ASN A 323 -2.44 8.42 22.12
N PRO A 324 -2.18 8.36 23.45
CA PRO A 324 -1.84 7.11 24.12
C PRO A 324 -3.01 6.11 24.20
N SER A 325 -4.26 6.58 24.23
CA SER A 325 -5.44 5.79 24.61
C SER A 325 -6.31 5.35 23.43
N ALA A 326 -6.37 6.15 22.34
CA ALA A 326 -7.27 5.82 21.24
C ALA A 326 -6.92 4.45 20.62
N PRO A 327 -7.90 3.60 20.34
CA PRO A 327 -7.66 2.35 19.60
C PRO A 327 -7.09 2.65 18.21
N ILE A 328 -6.12 1.84 17.81
CA ILE A 328 -5.47 1.94 16.50
C ILE A 328 -5.83 0.69 15.70
N PHE A 329 -6.46 0.91 14.56
CA PHE A 329 -6.83 -0.13 13.62
C PHE A 329 -5.97 -0.04 12.36
N ARG A 330 -5.85 -1.14 11.63
CA ARG A 330 -5.22 -1.19 10.31
C ARG A 330 -6.29 -1.53 9.27
N ALA A 331 -6.30 -0.80 8.17
CA ALA A 331 -7.21 -1.01 7.06
C ALA A 331 -6.46 -1.06 5.74
N ARG A 332 -6.90 -1.96 4.86
CA ARG A 332 -6.45 -2.02 3.48
C ARG A 332 -7.67 -2.06 2.55
N THR A 333 -7.54 -1.46 1.41
CA THR A 333 -8.51 -1.63 0.33
C THR A 333 -8.16 -2.93 -0.40
N VAL A 334 -9.11 -3.85 -0.45
CA VAL A 334 -8.98 -5.10 -1.20
C VAL A 334 -9.78 -4.93 -2.48
N ALA A 335 -9.11 -5.01 -3.61
CA ALA A 335 -9.75 -5.04 -4.90
C ALA A 335 -10.58 -6.33 -5.05
N ARG A 336 -11.73 -6.23 -5.68
CA ARG A 336 -12.54 -7.38 -6.08
C ARG A 336 -12.61 -7.43 -7.59
N MET A 337 -12.79 -8.63 -8.12
CA MET A 337 -12.99 -8.80 -9.55
C MET A 337 -14.13 -7.89 -10.03
N PRO A 338 -13.97 -7.21 -11.17
CA PRO A 338 -15.03 -6.41 -11.76
C PRO A 338 -16.29 -7.25 -11.96
N ARG A 339 -17.44 -6.63 -11.81
CA ARG A 339 -18.73 -7.25 -12.13
C ARG A 339 -19.37 -6.46 -13.26
N THR A 340 -19.85 -7.16 -14.27
CA THR A 340 -20.78 -6.60 -15.25
C THR A 340 -22.20 -6.91 -14.81
N GLU A 341 -23.16 -6.06 -15.14
CA GLU A 341 -24.59 -6.37 -14.92
C GLU A 341 -24.93 -7.66 -15.65
N GLY A 342 -25.29 -8.70 -14.88
CA GLY A 342 -25.73 -10.00 -15.41
C GLY A 342 -24.68 -11.10 -15.55
N SER A 343 -23.37 -10.82 -15.38
CA SER A 343 -22.34 -11.87 -15.39
C SER A 343 -21.12 -11.49 -14.58
N SER A 344 -20.41 -12.48 -13.99
CA SER A 344 -19.05 -12.27 -13.54
C SER A 344 -18.18 -11.89 -14.72
N PHE A 345 -17.30 -10.88 -14.58
CA PHE A 345 -16.28 -10.57 -15.58
C PHE A 345 -15.51 -11.86 -15.86
N GLY A 346 -15.78 -12.43 -17.01
CA GLY A 346 -15.24 -13.74 -17.38
C GLY A 346 -13.74 -13.58 -17.63
N THR A 347 -12.94 -13.94 -16.66
CA THR A 347 -11.53 -14.26 -16.87
C THR A 347 -11.44 -15.68 -17.47
N ALA A 348 -12.11 -15.92 -18.61
CA ALA A 348 -11.75 -17.07 -19.39
C ALA A 348 -10.26 -16.90 -19.79
N PRO A 349 -9.42 -17.92 -19.65
CA PRO A 349 -8.06 -17.86 -20.13
C PRO A 349 -8.10 -17.42 -21.60
N GLY A 350 -7.47 -16.26 -21.92
CA GLY A 350 -7.47 -15.69 -23.26
C GLY A 350 -8.49 -14.55 -23.52
N SER A 351 -9.24 -14.06 -22.53
CA SER A 351 -10.08 -12.88 -22.72
C SER A 351 -9.23 -11.65 -22.95
N SER A 352 -9.40 -11.02 -24.10
CA SER A 352 -8.75 -9.75 -24.46
C SER A 352 -9.55 -8.58 -23.83
N PHE A 353 -8.86 -7.68 -23.12
CA PHE A 353 -9.49 -6.47 -22.59
C PHE A 353 -8.48 -5.32 -22.46
N GLY A 354 -8.99 -4.09 -22.59
CA GLY A 354 -8.23 -2.89 -22.30
C GLY A 354 -8.57 -2.32 -20.92
N ALA A 355 -7.62 -1.65 -20.30
CA ALA A 355 -7.84 -0.89 -19.09
C ALA A 355 -7.51 0.59 -19.29
N PHE A 356 -8.25 1.46 -18.61
CA PHE A 356 -7.97 2.90 -18.64
C PHE A 356 -8.32 3.53 -17.30
N CYS A 357 -7.70 4.66 -16.98
CA CYS A 357 -8.01 5.41 -15.77
C CYS A 357 -7.74 6.91 -15.94
N GLY A 358 -8.52 7.73 -15.20
CA GLY A 358 -8.28 9.15 -14.96
C GLY A 358 -8.04 9.41 -13.48
N LEU A 359 -6.93 8.88 -12.95
CA LEU A 359 -6.58 8.92 -11.55
C LEU A 359 -5.28 9.69 -11.33
N GLY A 360 -5.17 10.40 -10.22
CA GLY A 360 -3.94 11.09 -9.82
C GLY A 360 -2.74 10.17 -9.55
N GLN A 361 -2.95 8.86 -9.44
CA GLN A 361 -1.91 7.83 -9.28
C GLN A 361 -2.22 6.59 -10.14
N PRO A 362 -1.98 6.64 -11.45
CA PRO A 362 -2.30 5.54 -12.38
C PRO A 362 -1.62 4.22 -12.04
N GLU A 363 -0.40 4.28 -11.52
CA GLU A 363 0.37 3.07 -11.14
C GLU A 363 -0.30 2.31 -9.98
N ALA A 364 -1.02 2.97 -9.09
CA ALA A 364 -1.78 2.29 -8.05
C ALA A 364 -2.90 1.41 -8.65
N PHE A 365 -3.54 1.87 -9.73
CA PHE A 365 -4.55 1.09 -10.44
C PHE A 365 -3.92 -0.06 -11.21
N ARG A 366 -2.77 0.15 -11.86
CA ARG A 366 -2.02 -0.91 -12.52
C ARG A 366 -1.62 -2.03 -11.54
N ASN A 367 -1.14 -1.65 -10.36
CA ASN A 367 -0.81 -2.62 -9.30
C ASN A 367 -2.05 -3.40 -8.84
N THR A 368 -3.19 -2.73 -8.72
CA THR A 368 -4.48 -3.38 -8.40
C THR A 368 -4.86 -4.44 -9.44
N LEU A 369 -4.72 -4.14 -10.74
CA LEU A 369 -4.96 -5.12 -11.80
C LEU A 369 -4.02 -6.32 -11.70
N ASN A 370 -2.73 -6.06 -11.45
CA ASN A 370 -1.73 -7.11 -11.26
C ASN A 370 -2.04 -8.00 -10.05
N GLU A 371 -2.45 -7.42 -8.91
CA GLU A 371 -2.88 -8.16 -7.70
C GLU A 371 -4.09 -9.07 -7.98
N LEU A 372 -4.98 -8.65 -8.88
CA LEU A 372 -6.12 -9.45 -9.34
C LEU A 372 -5.75 -10.49 -10.42
N GLY A 373 -4.49 -10.53 -10.85
CA GLY A 373 -4.05 -11.38 -11.96
C GLY A 373 -4.54 -10.94 -13.34
N LEU A 374 -5.03 -9.69 -13.44
CA LEU A 374 -5.57 -9.12 -14.67
C LEU A 374 -4.44 -8.43 -15.47
N LYS A 375 -4.22 -8.88 -16.70
CA LYS A 375 -3.23 -8.33 -17.64
C LYS A 375 -3.96 -7.72 -18.83
N PRO A 376 -4.19 -6.40 -18.86
CA PRO A 376 -4.83 -5.76 -20.00
C PRO A 376 -3.91 -5.72 -21.21
N ASP A 377 -4.46 -5.85 -22.41
CA ASP A 377 -3.73 -5.75 -23.68
C ASP A 377 -3.19 -4.33 -23.92
N PHE A 378 -3.91 -3.33 -23.41
CA PHE A 378 -3.43 -1.95 -23.33
C PHE A 378 -3.89 -1.28 -22.04
N PHE A 379 -3.12 -0.28 -21.60
CA PHE A 379 -3.43 0.53 -20.44
C PHE A 379 -3.32 2.02 -20.83
N GLU A 380 -4.45 2.73 -20.83
CA GLU A 380 -4.50 4.15 -21.21
C GLU A 380 -4.72 5.03 -19.98
N VAL A 381 -3.89 6.08 -19.85
CA VAL A 381 -3.96 7.03 -18.74
C VAL A 381 -4.51 8.36 -19.23
N PHE A 382 -5.55 8.84 -18.58
CA PHE A 382 -6.14 10.14 -18.77
C PHE A 382 -5.78 11.08 -17.61
N PRO A 383 -5.92 12.40 -17.78
CA PRO A 383 -5.78 13.35 -16.67
C PRO A 383 -6.70 13.00 -15.49
N ASP A 384 -6.31 13.40 -14.28
CA ASP A 384 -7.11 13.19 -13.07
C ASP A 384 -8.51 13.82 -13.22
N HIS A 385 -9.55 13.06 -12.86
CA HIS A 385 -10.97 13.44 -13.05
C HIS A 385 -11.38 13.72 -14.51
N HIS A 386 -10.79 12.99 -15.48
CA HIS A 386 -11.12 13.14 -16.89
C HIS A 386 -12.59 12.81 -17.19
N HIS A 387 -13.27 13.68 -17.94
CA HIS A 387 -14.60 13.40 -18.49
C HIS A 387 -14.48 12.63 -19.80
N TYR A 388 -14.89 11.35 -19.77
CA TYR A 388 -14.78 10.47 -20.94
C TYR A 388 -15.81 10.82 -22.00
N SER A 389 -15.35 11.17 -23.19
CA SER A 389 -16.20 11.40 -24.37
C SER A 389 -16.49 10.10 -25.13
N TYR A 390 -17.50 10.15 -26.00
CA TYR A 390 -17.78 9.04 -26.93
C TYR A 390 -16.56 8.70 -27.79
N ASP A 391 -15.80 9.71 -28.23
CA ASP A 391 -14.59 9.51 -29.04
C ASP A 391 -13.49 8.79 -28.25
N ASN A 392 -13.35 9.08 -26.95
CA ASN A 392 -12.42 8.34 -26.09
C ASN A 392 -12.80 6.86 -26.05
N ILE A 393 -14.09 6.56 -25.83
CA ILE A 393 -14.60 5.19 -25.76
C ILE A 393 -14.45 4.47 -27.11
N ALA A 394 -14.82 5.12 -28.22
CA ALA A 394 -14.69 4.56 -29.56
C ALA A 394 -13.23 4.22 -29.91
N ARG A 395 -12.30 5.14 -29.61
CA ARG A 395 -10.87 4.91 -29.80
C ARG A 395 -10.34 3.74 -28.98
N MET A 396 -10.75 3.61 -27.73
CA MET A 396 -10.34 2.49 -26.86
C MET A 396 -10.92 1.16 -27.36
N ARG A 397 -12.19 1.16 -27.80
CA ARG A 397 -12.85 -0.03 -28.39
C ARG A 397 -12.13 -0.52 -29.64
N SER A 398 -11.66 0.37 -30.52
CA SER A 398 -10.92 -0.03 -31.74
C SER A 398 -9.55 -0.64 -31.46
N ARG A 399 -9.03 -0.53 -30.24
CA ARG A 399 -7.76 -1.11 -29.80
C ARG A 399 -7.92 -2.45 -29.08
N THR A 400 -9.13 -2.83 -28.74
CA THR A 400 -9.45 -4.12 -28.16
C THR A 400 -9.71 -5.11 -29.32
N PRO A 401 -8.98 -6.22 -29.43
CA PRO A 401 -9.15 -7.20 -30.52
C PRO A 401 -10.54 -7.80 -30.57
#